data_b2e5adbc866c30f8f974e39b514c4b69
#
_entry.id   b2e5adbc866c30f8f974e39b514c4b69
#
_cell.length_a   1.000
_cell.length_b   1.000
_cell.length_c   1.000
_cell.angle_alpha   90.00
_cell.angle_beta   90.00
_cell.angle_gamma   90.00
#
_symmetry.space_group_name_H-M   'P 1'
#
loop_
_entity.id
_entity.type
_entity.pdbx_description
1 polymer ?
#
loop_
_entity_poly.entity_id
_entity_poly.type
_entity_poly.pdbx_seq_one_letter_code
_entity_poly.pdbx_strand_id
1 'polypeptide(L)'
;CIDMEHSTITFDQMEILIAIIESNGSEPFVRVGKNDQLYIKKALDAGAHGIIVPMVNNVGEAKKAIEATYYYPKGKRGVGWARAQNFGYNFDQYIKNKSNKIKLILQIESITGIENLNKILELKEISGTLLGPYDLSASLGVIGKLESLLVKNAINKYEKISLKKRVPMGIHITVPQPKKIKY
;
A
#
# COMPACT_ATOMS: atom_id res chain seq x y z
N CYS A 1 -1.59 -11.02 -0.21
CA CYS A 1 -0.80 -9.95 0.44
C CYS A 1 0.02 -10.52 1.58
N ILE A 2 1.31 -10.17 1.64
CA ILE A 2 2.23 -10.51 2.73
C ILE A 2 2.20 -9.33 3.70
N ASP A 3 1.92 -9.60 4.96
CA ASP A 3 1.82 -8.58 5.99
C ASP A 3 3.11 -8.53 6.83
N MET A 4 3.87 -7.44 6.68
CA MET A 4 5.09 -7.18 7.46
C MET A 4 4.84 -6.20 8.62
N GLU A 5 3.61 -5.69 8.76
CA GLU A 5 3.24 -4.75 9.82
C GLU A 5 2.76 -5.48 11.08
N HIS A 6 1.80 -6.40 10.93
CA HIS A 6 1.17 -7.10 12.07
C HIS A 6 1.49 -8.59 12.10
N SER A 7 2.64 -9.00 11.56
CA SER A 7 3.12 -10.37 11.62
C SER A 7 4.57 -10.44 12.06
N THR A 8 5.06 -11.65 12.32
CA THR A 8 6.46 -11.94 12.64
C THR A 8 7.29 -12.31 11.42
N ILE A 9 6.77 -12.09 10.19
CA ILE A 9 7.44 -12.42 8.94
C ILE A 9 8.72 -11.59 8.81
N THR A 10 9.86 -12.26 8.61
CA THR A 10 11.15 -11.62 8.35
C THR A 10 11.32 -11.26 6.87
N PHE A 11 12.32 -10.46 6.52
CA PHE A 11 12.63 -10.14 5.12
C PHE A 11 12.96 -11.38 4.30
N ASP A 12 13.65 -12.37 4.86
CA ASP A 12 13.99 -13.62 4.17
C ASP A 12 12.74 -14.43 3.88
N GLN A 13 11.85 -14.56 4.86
CA GLN A 13 10.56 -15.23 4.68
C GLN A 13 9.69 -14.50 3.64
N MET A 14 9.66 -13.18 3.67
CA MET A 14 8.94 -12.36 2.69
C MET A 14 9.42 -12.65 1.26
N GLU A 15 10.74 -12.73 1.02
CA GLU A 15 11.30 -13.02 -0.30
C GLU A 15 10.87 -14.42 -0.79
N ILE A 16 10.91 -15.42 0.09
CA ILE A 16 10.44 -16.78 -0.21
C ILE A 16 8.95 -16.78 -0.56
N LEU A 17 8.13 -16.11 0.23
CA LEU A 17 6.68 -16.02 0.01
C LEU A 17 6.36 -15.31 -1.32
N ILE A 18 7.08 -14.24 -1.66
CA ILE A 18 6.96 -13.57 -2.97
C ILE A 18 7.23 -14.57 -4.10
N ALA A 19 8.32 -15.34 -4.01
CA ALA A 19 8.68 -16.32 -5.03
C ALA A 19 7.59 -17.40 -5.19
N ILE A 20 7.04 -17.90 -4.09
CA ILE A 20 5.95 -18.88 -4.10
C ILE A 20 4.68 -18.30 -4.74
N ILE A 21 4.29 -17.08 -4.39
CA ILE A 21 3.09 -16.42 -4.93
C ILE A 21 3.24 -16.22 -6.45
N GLU A 22 4.40 -15.73 -6.91
CA GLU A 22 4.68 -15.55 -8.33
C GLU A 22 4.68 -16.88 -9.11
N SER A 23 5.28 -17.95 -8.56
CA SER A 23 5.33 -19.25 -9.22
C SER A 23 3.94 -19.89 -9.39
N ASN A 24 2.97 -19.46 -8.60
CA ASN A 24 1.56 -19.86 -8.72
C ASN A 24 0.71 -18.89 -9.57
N GLY A 25 1.35 -17.99 -10.33
CA GLY A 25 0.66 -17.09 -11.24
C GLY A 25 -0.09 -15.93 -10.59
N SER A 26 0.18 -15.66 -9.30
CA SER A 26 -0.45 -14.57 -8.57
C SER A 26 0.49 -13.38 -8.39
N GLU A 27 -0.05 -12.18 -8.26
CA GLU A 27 0.74 -10.96 -8.01
C GLU A 27 0.99 -10.79 -6.50
N PRO A 28 2.27 -10.81 -6.04
CA PRO A 28 2.60 -10.60 -4.64
C PRO A 28 2.50 -9.12 -4.27
N PHE A 29 1.68 -8.82 -3.27
CA PHE A 29 1.64 -7.52 -2.61
C PHE A 29 2.24 -7.65 -1.21
N VAL A 30 2.94 -6.60 -0.77
CA VAL A 30 3.52 -6.55 0.58
C VAL A 30 2.98 -5.32 1.31
N ARG A 31 2.36 -5.53 2.47
CA ARG A 31 2.15 -4.45 3.43
C ARG A 31 3.43 -4.29 4.24
N VAL A 32 4.12 -3.17 4.03
CA VAL A 32 5.38 -2.89 4.73
C VAL A 32 5.13 -2.49 6.18
N GLY A 33 6.09 -2.75 7.08
CA GLY A 33 5.94 -2.47 8.50
C GLY A 33 5.88 -0.98 8.85
N LYS A 34 6.33 -0.10 7.95
CA LYS A 34 6.23 1.37 8.09
C LYS A 34 6.56 2.08 6.78
N ASN A 35 6.18 3.35 6.69
CA ASN A 35 6.55 4.24 5.59
C ASN A 35 8.04 4.62 5.67
N ASP A 36 8.90 3.71 5.24
CA ASP A 36 10.35 3.84 5.30
C ASP A 36 11.00 3.29 4.04
N GLN A 37 12.04 3.99 3.54
CA GLN A 37 12.72 3.65 2.30
C GLN A 37 13.32 2.24 2.31
N LEU A 38 13.87 1.78 3.44
CA LEU A 38 14.47 0.46 3.53
C LEU A 38 13.42 -0.64 3.39
N TYR A 39 12.29 -0.52 4.10
CA TYR A 39 11.21 -1.52 4.04
C TYR A 39 10.61 -1.61 2.64
N ILE A 40 10.29 -0.47 2.03
CA ILE A 40 9.73 -0.40 0.68
C ILE A 40 10.72 -0.96 -0.34
N LYS A 41 12.00 -0.53 -0.29
CA LYS A 41 13.04 -1.02 -1.19
C LYS A 41 13.23 -2.54 -1.07
N LYS A 42 13.35 -3.08 0.15
CA LYS A 42 13.53 -4.53 0.38
C LYS A 42 12.39 -5.35 -0.22
N ALA A 43 11.14 -4.93 -0.02
CA ALA A 43 10.00 -5.62 -0.60
C ALA A 43 10.00 -5.59 -2.15
N LEU A 44 10.33 -4.44 -2.74
CA LEU A 44 10.41 -4.28 -4.19
C LEU A 44 11.62 -5.01 -4.80
N ASP A 45 12.75 -5.06 -4.11
CA ASP A 45 13.94 -5.78 -4.54
C ASP A 45 13.72 -7.30 -4.46
N ALA A 46 12.93 -7.77 -3.49
CA ALA A 46 12.47 -9.15 -3.42
C ALA A 46 11.46 -9.52 -4.54
N GLY A 47 10.88 -8.54 -5.24
CA GLY A 47 10.00 -8.79 -6.39
C GLY A 47 8.52 -8.51 -6.14
N ALA A 48 8.14 -7.77 -5.10
CA ALA A 48 6.74 -7.39 -4.91
C ALA A 48 6.21 -6.59 -6.11
N HIS A 49 4.99 -6.92 -6.56
CA HIS A 49 4.28 -6.21 -7.63
C HIS A 49 3.51 -4.99 -7.09
N GLY A 50 3.22 -4.98 -5.81
CA GLY A 50 2.59 -3.86 -5.14
C GLY A 50 3.02 -3.72 -3.69
N ILE A 51 2.96 -2.48 -3.21
CA ILE A 51 3.30 -2.09 -1.85
C ILE A 51 2.09 -1.44 -1.21
N ILE A 52 1.76 -1.86 0.01
CA ILE A 52 0.79 -1.18 0.86
C ILE A 52 1.59 -0.48 1.96
N VAL A 53 1.48 0.84 2.02
CA VAL A 53 2.20 1.68 2.99
C VAL A 53 1.24 2.12 4.08
N PRO A 54 1.46 1.71 5.35
CA PRO A 54 0.58 2.06 6.45
C PRO A 54 0.71 3.51 6.92
N MET A 55 -0.26 3.98 7.69
CA MET A 55 -0.23 5.22 8.46
C MET A 55 0.08 6.48 7.64
N VAL A 56 -0.48 6.61 6.43
CA VAL A 56 -0.28 7.79 5.59
C VAL A 56 -1.35 8.85 5.92
N ASN A 57 -0.92 9.95 6.54
CA ASN A 57 -1.79 10.97 7.08
C ASN A 57 -1.76 12.31 6.31
N ASN A 58 -0.74 12.54 5.48
CA ASN A 58 -0.56 13.81 4.78
C ASN A 58 0.20 13.64 3.46
N VAL A 59 0.23 14.73 2.67
CA VAL A 59 0.89 14.76 1.35
C VAL A 59 2.40 14.52 1.45
N GLY A 60 3.06 14.95 2.52
CA GLY A 60 4.49 14.75 2.73
C GLY A 60 4.82 13.25 2.90
N GLU A 61 4.01 12.55 3.69
CA GLU A 61 4.15 11.10 3.89
C GLU A 61 3.83 10.31 2.61
N ALA A 62 2.81 10.74 1.85
CA ALA A 62 2.50 10.16 0.55
C ALA A 62 3.65 10.35 -0.45
N LYS A 63 4.27 11.54 -0.52
CA LYS A 63 5.45 11.80 -1.34
C LYS A 63 6.64 10.96 -0.92
N LYS A 64 6.87 10.78 0.38
CA LYS A 64 7.92 9.91 0.90
C LYS A 64 7.75 8.47 0.41
N ALA A 65 6.53 7.93 0.43
CA ALA A 65 6.23 6.60 -0.10
C ALA A 65 6.49 6.52 -1.61
N ILE A 66 6.09 7.52 -2.39
CA ILE A 66 6.33 7.62 -3.84
C ILE A 66 7.85 7.61 -4.12
N GLU A 67 8.62 8.48 -3.43
CA GLU A 67 10.06 8.58 -3.59
C GLU A 67 10.77 7.25 -3.32
N ALA A 68 10.30 6.50 -2.31
CA ALA A 68 10.87 5.20 -1.97
C ALA A 68 10.48 4.08 -2.96
N THR A 69 9.33 4.20 -3.63
CA THR A 69 8.79 3.17 -4.52
C THR A 69 9.39 3.23 -5.93
N TYR A 70 9.51 4.42 -6.50
CA TYR A 70 9.86 4.59 -7.91
C TYR A 70 11.32 5.02 -8.09
N TYR A 71 11.89 4.61 -9.23
CA TYR A 71 13.19 5.11 -9.68
C TYR A 71 13.08 6.54 -10.20
N TYR A 72 14.24 7.23 -10.30
CA TYR A 72 14.33 8.53 -10.95
C TYR A 72 13.73 8.47 -12.38
N PRO A 73 13.00 9.49 -12.86
CA PRO A 73 12.75 10.80 -12.22
C PRO A 73 11.53 10.82 -11.30
N LYS A 74 10.71 9.77 -11.22
CA LYS A 74 9.48 9.72 -10.41
C LYS A 74 9.75 9.63 -8.91
N GLY A 75 10.85 9.03 -8.53
CA GLY A 75 11.23 8.81 -7.14
C GLY A 75 12.75 8.78 -6.96
N LYS A 76 13.18 8.22 -5.82
CA LYS A 76 14.58 8.17 -5.39
C LYS A 76 14.99 6.74 -4.96
N ARG A 77 14.24 5.71 -5.38
CA ARG A 77 14.58 4.32 -5.06
C ARG A 77 16.00 4.02 -5.56
N GLY A 78 16.85 3.51 -4.66
CA GLY A 78 18.19 3.09 -5.01
C GLY A 78 18.18 1.88 -5.95
N VAL A 79 19.09 1.87 -6.93
CA VAL A 79 19.29 0.76 -7.85
C VAL A 79 20.23 -0.25 -7.22
N GLY A 80 19.84 -1.52 -7.21
CA GLY A 80 20.67 -2.65 -6.75
C GLY A 80 20.28 -3.90 -7.51
N TRP A 81 21.21 -4.85 -7.62
CA TRP A 81 20.93 -6.14 -8.23
C TRP A 81 20.30 -7.07 -7.19
N ALA A 82 19.08 -7.46 -7.44
CA ALA A 82 18.29 -8.24 -6.51
C ALA A 82 17.40 -9.24 -7.25
N ARG A 83 16.61 -10.02 -6.53
CA ARG A 83 15.72 -11.04 -7.10
C ARG A 83 14.77 -10.47 -8.17
N ALA A 84 14.21 -9.29 -7.96
CA ALA A 84 13.25 -8.66 -8.88
C ALA A 84 13.72 -8.56 -10.34
N GLN A 85 15.02 -8.35 -10.56
CA GLN A 85 15.63 -8.29 -11.89
C GLN A 85 16.52 -9.51 -12.19
N ASN A 86 16.30 -10.63 -11.51
CA ASN A 86 17.10 -11.84 -11.64
C ASN A 86 18.61 -11.54 -11.48
N PHE A 87 18.96 -10.85 -10.40
CA PHE A 87 20.34 -10.48 -10.03
C PHE A 87 21.12 -9.79 -11.16
N GLY A 88 20.42 -8.96 -11.92
CA GLY A 88 20.98 -8.17 -13.02
C GLY A 88 20.73 -8.73 -14.42
N TYR A 89 20.47 -10.04 -14.57
CA TYR A 89 20.25 -10.65 -15.89
C TYR A 89 19.09 -10.05 -16.67
N ASN A 90 18.03 -9.61 -15.98
CA ASN A 90 16.81 -9.05 -16.58
C ASN A 90 16.63 -7.57 -16.26
N PHE A 91 17.70 -6.84 -15.96
CA PHE A 91 17.63 -5.46 -15.50
C PHE A 91 16.89 -4.54 -16.49
N ASP A 92 17.27 -4.53 -17.76
CA ASP A 92 16.64 -3.69 -18.78
C ASP A 92 15.16 -4.00 -18.98
N GLN A 93 14.80 -5.28 -18.98
CA GLN A 93 13.39 -5.72 -19.06
C GLN A 93 12.60 -5.32 -17.83
N TYR A 94 13.20 -5.41 -16.64
CA TYR A 94 12.58 -4.99 -15.40
C TYR A 94 12.27 -3.49 -15.43
N ILE A 95 13.25 -2.67 -15.82
CA ILE A 95 13.06 -1.21 -15.92
C ILE A 95 11.95 -0.87 -16.92
N LYS A 96 11.98 -1.46 -18.12
CA LYS A 96 10.97 -1.17 -19.16
C LYS A 96 9.56 -1.64 -18.81
N ASN A 97 9.43 -2.84 -18.24
CA ASN A 97 8.17 -3.55 -18.20
C ASN A 97 7.54 -3.68 -16.82
N LYS A 98 8.34 -3.69 -15.73
CA LYS A 98 7.85 -3.98 -14.39
C LYS A 98 7.95 -2.78 -13.44
N SER A 99 9.08 -2.07 -13.38
CA SER A 99 9.33 -1.04 -12.39
C SER A 99 8.30 0.11 -12.41
N ASN A 100 7.80 0.44 -13.59
CA ASN A 100 6.78 1.48 -13.78
C ASN A 100 5.33 0.98 -13.54
N LYS A 101 5.13 -0.34 -13.39
CA LYS A 101 3.83 -0.98 -13.15
C LYS A 101 3.60 -1.32 -11.68
N ILE A 102 4.55 -1.03 -10.82
CA ILE A 102 4.41 -1.22 -9.37
C ILE A 102 3.16 -0.50 -8.89
N LYS A 103 2.34 -1.19 -8.10
CA LYS A 103 1.14 -0.63 -7.49
C LYS A 103 1.48 -0.08 -6.12
N LEU A 104 1.41 1.24 -5.96
CA LEU A 104 1.53 1.89 -4.65
C LEU A 104 0.14 2.13 -4.07
N ILE A 105 -0.15 1.46 -2.97
CA ILE A 105 -1.39 1.60 -2.21
C ILE A 105 -1.06 2.29 -0.89
N LEU A 106 -1.80 3.34 -0.54
CA LEU A 106 -1.63 4.03 0.73
C LEU A 106 -2.73 3.61 1.70
N GLN A 107 -2.35 3.15 2.89
CA GLN A 107 -3.31 2.81 3.93
C GLN A 107 -3.69 4.09 4.71
N ILE A 108 -4.99 4.40 4.67
CA ILE A 108 -5.60 5.55 5.33
C ILE A 108 -6.37 5.02 6.53
N GLU A 109 -5.92 5.35 7.72
CA GLU A 109 -6.41 4.71 8.94
C GLU A 109 -6.48 5.66 10.14
N SER A 110 -6.51 6.95 9.84
CA SER A 110 -6.74 8.00 10.84
C SER A 110 -7.69 9.06 10.31
N ILE A 111 -8.31 9.81 11.21
CA ILE A 111 -9.14 10.97 10.83
C ILE A 111 -8.31 12.01 10.09
N THR A 112 -7.06 12.23 10.49
CA THR A 112 -6.12 13.15 9.83
C THR A 112 -5.85 12.73 8.38
N GLY A 113 -5.65 11.42 8.13
CA GLY A 113 -5.49 10.88 6.78
C GLY A 113 -6.72 11.11 5.91
N ILE A 114 -7.92 10.95 6.45
CA ILE A 114 -9.18 11.21 5.74
C ILE A 114 -9.36 12.72 5.45
N GLU A 115 -9.00 13.59 6.38
CA GLU A 115 -9.07 15.04 6.17
C GLU A 115 -8.15 15.52 5.06
N ASN A 116 -6.97 14.93 4.94
CA ASN A 116 -5.98 15.25 3.93
C ASN A 116 -6.16 14.44 2.62
N LEU A 117 -7.05 13.45 2.59
CA LEU A 117 -7.19 12.50 1.48
C LEU A 117 -7.37 13.19 0.12
N ASN A 118 -8.16 14.26 0.05
CA ASN A 118 -8.38 14.98 -1.19
C ASN A 118 -7.08 15.51 -1.81
N LYS A 119 -6.15 16.00 -0.98
CA LYS A 119 -4.82 16.48 -1.41
C LYS A 119 -3.86 15.32 -1.71
N ILE A 120 -3.92 14.27 -0.90
CA ILE A 120 -3.12 13.05 -1.12
C ILE A 120 -3.43 12.47 -2.50
N LEU A 121 -4.71 12.36 -2.86
CA LEU A 121 -5.15 11.78 -4.14
C LEU A 121 -4.98 12.71 -5.36
N GLU A 122 -4.31 13.82 -5.23
CA GLU A 122 -3.81 14.63 -6.36
C GLU A 122 -2.49 14.09 -6.92
N LEU A 123 -1.80 13.24 -6.16
CA LEU A 123 -0.57 12.59 -6.58
C LEU A 123 -0.90 11.43 -7.52
N LYS A 124 -0.42 11.50 -8.76
CA LYS A 124 -0.79 10.57 -9.85
C LYS A 124 -0.15 9.18 -9.72
N GLU A 125 0.90 9.07 -8.91
CA GLU A 125 1.66 7.84 -8.68
C GLU A 125 0.94 6.85 -7.76
N ILE A 126 -0.13 7.29 -7.09
CA ILE A 126 -0.91 6.45 -6.17
C ILE A 126 -1.86 5.58 -6.99
N SER A 127 -1.71 4.26 -6.85
CA SER A 127 -2.53 3.28 -7.55
C SER A 127 -3.86 3.00 -6.86
N GLY A 128 -3.95 3.27 -5.56
CA GLY A 128 -5.15 3.02 -4.77
C GLY A 128 -4.95 3.37 -3.31
N THR A 129 -6.02 3.26 -2.54
CA THR A 129 -5.99 3.40 -1.08
C THR A 129 -6.66 2.21 -0.39
N LEU A 130 -6.23 1.92 0.82
CA LEU A 130 -6.82 0.91 1.69
C LEU A 130 -7.22 1.56 3.01
N LEU A 131 -8.47 1.41 3.43
CA LEU A 131 -8.93 1.92 4.72
C LEU A 131 -8.70 0.87 5.82
N GLY A 132 -8.06 1.28 6.93
CA GLY A 132 -7.93 0.51 8.17
C GLY A 132 -9.01 0.92 9.18
N PRO A 133 -10.15 0.21 9.29
CA PRO A 133 -11.28 0.68 10.11
C PRO A 133 -11.00 0.58 11.62
N TYR A 134 -10.17 -0.35 12.07
CA TYR A 134 -9.83 -0.48 13.49
C TYR A 134 -8.98 0.68 13.97
N ASP A 135 -7.89 1.01 13.25
CA ASP A 135 -7.02 2.13 13.56
C ASP A 135 -7.75 3.46 13.40
N LEU A 136 -8.62 3.57 12.38
CA LEU A 136 -9.51 4.71 12.25
C LEU A 136 -10.40 4.88 13.48
N SER A 137 -10.99 3.80 14.01
CA SER A 137 -11.79 3.85 15.21
C SER A 137 -10.99 4.28 16.44
N ALA A 138 -9.75 3.84 16.54
CA ALA A 138 -8.83 4.27 17.59
C ALA A 138 -8.51 5.77 17.46
N SER A 139 -8.21 6.26 16.26
CA SER A 139 -7.94 7.68 16.00
C SER A 139 -9.12 8.61 16.31
N LEU A 140 -10.35 8.05 16.29
CA LEU A 140 -11.58 8.75 16.65
C LEU A 140 -11.95 8.61 18.14
N GLY A 141 -11.11 7.95 18.96
CA GLY A 141 -11.36 7.73 20.39
C GLY A 141 -12.46 6.69 20.69
N VAL A 142 -12.82 5.86 19.73
CA VAL A 142 -13.89 4.83 19.85
C VAL A 142 -13.40 3.46 19.40
N ILE A 143 -12.22 3.07 19.90
CA ILE A 143 -11.50 1.86 19.49
C ILE A 143 -12.39 0.62 19.42
N GLY A 144 -12.39 -0.06 18.26
CA GLY A 144 -13.17 -1.27 17.99
C GLY A 144 -14.67 -1.06 17.76
N LYS A 145 -15.21 0.14 18.01
CA LYS A 145 -16.65 0.45 17.82
C LYS A 145 -16.94 0.83 16.36
N LEU A 146 -16.78 -0.12 15.44
CA LEU A 146 -16.90 0.12 14.00
C LEU A 146 -18.30 0.60 13.58
N GLU A 147 -19.34 0.23 14.34
CA GLU A 147 -20.72 0.63 14.10
C GLU A 147 -21.06 2.04 14.60
N SER A 148 -20.14 2.72 15.29
CA SER A 148 -20.37 4.09 15.78
C SER A 148 -20.60 5.07 14.62
N LEU A 149 -21.41 6.09 14.86
CA LEU A 149 -21.68 7.15 13.86
C LEU A 149 -20.41 7.87 13.45
N LEU A 150 -19.43 8.04 14.34
CA LEU A 150 -18.16 8.68 14.05
C LEU A 150 -17.39 7.88 12.98
N VAL A 151 -17.26 6.57 13.15
CA VAL A 151 -16.56 5.69 12.19
C VAL A 151 -17.34 5.63 10.89
N LYS A 152 -18.66 5.44 10.91
CA LYS A 152 -19.48 5.40 9.69
C LYS A 152 -19.38 6.70 8.89
N ASN A 153 -19.43 7.84 9.55
CA ASN A 153 -19.28 9.14 8.87
C ASN A 153 -17.89 9.32 8.24
N ALA A 154 -16.84 8.88 8.94
CA ALA A 154 -15.48 8.93 8.43
C ALA A 154 -15.30 8.00 7.22
N ILE A 155 -15.82 6.77 7.25
CA ILE A 155 -15.83 5.85 6.11
C ILE A 155 -16.59 6.46 4.93
N ASN A 156 -17.78 6.99 5.14
CA ASN A 156 -18.55 7.65 4.08
C ASN A 156 -17.81 8.83 3.46
N LYS A 157 -17.06 9.60 4.26
CA LYS A 157 -16.23 10.70 3.76
C LYS A 157 -15.09 10.18 2.90
N TYR A 158 -14.39 9.12 3.35
CA TYR A 158 -13.34 8.45 2.60
C TYR A 158 -13.84 7.97 1.24
N GLU A 159 -14.97 7.24 1.22
CA GLU A 159 -15.58 6.71 -0.01
C GLU A 159 -15.95 7.84 -0.99
N LYS A 160 -16.63 8.88 -0.52
CA LYS A 160 -17.03 10.02 -1.35
C LYS A 160 -15.83 10.71 -2.02
N ILE A 161 -14.74 10.91 -1.27
CA ILE A 161 -13.53 11.55 -1.81
C ILE A 161 -12.86 10.64 -2.84
N SER A 162 -12.69 9.34 -2.55
CA SER A 162 -12.05 8.38 -3.44
C SER A 162 -12.83 8.21 -4.75
N LEU A 163 -14.15 8.10 -4.68
CA LEU A 163 -15.03 8.04 -5.86
C LEU A 163 -14.92 9.31 -6.70
N LYS A 164 -14.97 10.50 -6.07
CA LYS A 164 -14.81 11.77 -6.79
C LYS A 164 -13.48 11.88 -7.51
N LYS A 165 -12.41 11.38 -6.89
CA LYS A 165 -11.05 11.36 -7.47
C LYS A 165 -10.83 10.20 -8.45
N ARG A 166 -11.76 9.25 -8.54
CA ARG A 166 -11.67 8.04 -9.38
C ARG A 166 -10.42 7.20 -9.07
N VAL A 167 -10.01 7.16 -7.80
CA VAL A 167 -8.90 6.34 -7.32
C VAL A 167 -9.46 5.05 -6.73
N PRO A 168 -8.93 3.88 -7.12
CA PRO A 168 -9.31 2.60 -6.54
C PRO A 168 -9.19 2.63 -5.01
N MET A 169 -10.19 2.09 -4.33
CA MET A 169 -10.23 2.05 -2.88
C MET A 169 -10.65 0.68 -2.37
N GLY A 170 -10.12 0.31 -1.20
CA GLY A 170 -10.48 -0.89 -0.48
C GLY A 170 -10.68 -0.59 1.00
N ILE A 171 -11.27 -1.55 1.70
CA ILE A 171 -11.41 -1.55 3.16
C ILE A 171 -10.95 -2.89 3.69
N HIS A 172 -10.18 -2.88 4.77
CA HIS A 172 -9.79 -4.11 5.46
C HIS A 172 -10.99 -4.67 6.23
N ILE A 173 -11.36 -5.90 5.95
CA ILE A 173 -12.44 -6.61 6.64
C ILE A 173 -11.88 -7.88 7.30
N THR A 174 -12.25 -8.12 8.56
CA THR A 174 -11.82 -9.29 9.33
C THR A 174 -12.75 -10.49 9.15
N VAL A 175 -14.01 -10.23 8.77
CA VAL A 175 -15.00 -11.27 8.49
C VAL A 175 -15.52 -11.08 7.06
N PRO A 176 -15.36 -12.08 6.17
CA PRO A 176 -15.86 -11.98 4.80
C PRO A 176 -17.37 -11.67 4.78
N GLN A 177 -17.73 -10.59 4.12
CA GLN A 177 -19.12 -10.19 3.90
C GLN A 177 -19.40 -10.14 2.40
N PRO A 178 -19.78 -11.28 1.77
CA PRO A 178 -19.94 -11.37 0.30
C PRO A 178 -20.87 -10.31 -0.29
N LYS A 179 -21.86 -9.85 0.46
CA LYS A 179 -22.82 -8.82 0.01
C LYS A 179 -22.25 -7.40 -0.04
N LYS A 180 -21.07 -7.15 0.52
CA LYS A 180 -20.41 -5.82 0.53
C LYS A 180 -19.24 -5.72 -0.45
N ILE A 181 -18.88 -6.81 -1.11
CA ILE A 181 -17.84 -6.80 -2.15
C ILE A 181 -18.52 -6.29 -3.43
N LYS A 182 -18.33 -5.02 -3.74
CA LYS A 182 -18.66 -4.44 -5.06
C LYS A 182 -17.38 -4.48 -5.89
N TYR A 183 -17.42 -5.22 -7.00
CA TYR A 183 -16.35 -5.26 -8.00
C TYR A 183 -16.34 -3.99 -8.84
#